data_96eddb3aaa4113ad4a1772fcdf1398cc
#
_entry.id   96eddb3aaa4113ad4a1772fcdf1398cc
#
_cell.length_a   1.000
_cell.length_b   1.000
_cell.length_c   1.000
_cell.angle_alpha   90.00
_cell.angle_beta   90.00
_cell.angle_gamma   90.00
#
_symmetry.space_group_name_H-M   'P 1'
#
loop_
_entity.id
_entity.type
_entity.pdbx_description
1 polymer ?
#
loop_
_entity_poly.entity_id
_entity_poly.type
_entity_poly.pdbx_seq_one_letter_code
_entity_poly.pdbx_strand_id
1 'polypeptide(L)'
;MTDPVRQIYKLRFSGQEEYRNEIWRILVKNFFSKWIPRDSTVLDLGCGYGEFINNIEKCERHGMDLNPDSLDYLDKTVVFHEQDCSSPWPFPKDSLDLIFTSNFFEHLPDKMALNQTIANAKASLKKGGAIMALGPNISCLNGRYWDFWDHHVALSHESLAELFEIHDLKIEKAIARFLPYNMTRVKKRPFFLVKAY
;
A
#
# COMPACT_ATOMS: atom_id res chain seq x y z
N MET A 1 -21.20 -5.94 17.37
CA MET A 1 -20.83 -6.77 16.19
C MET A 1 -19.34 -6.58 15.99
N THR A 2 -18.60 -7.65 15.81
CA THR A 2 -17.16 -7.58 15.51
C THR A 2 -16.98 -6.99 14.11
N ASP A 3 -16.12 -5.99 14.00
CA ASP A 3 -15.81 -5.31 12.73
C ASP A 3 -15.28 -6.34 11.71
N PRO A 4 -15.91 -6.48 10.51
CA PRO A 4 -15.50 -7.42 9.49
C PRO A 4 -14.04 -7.26 9.06
N VAL A 5 -13.51 -6.02 9.02
CA VAL A 5 -12.12 -5.73 8.66
C VAL A 5 -11.16 -6.39 9.65
N ARG A 6 -11.39 -6.22 10.95
CA ARG A 6 -10.57 -6.87 12.00
C ARG A 6 -10.58 -8.40 11.91
N GLN A 7 -11.75 -8.99 11.58
CA GLN A 7 -11.83 -10.45 11.43
C GLN A 7 -11.03 -10.94 10.22
N ILE A 8 -11.11 -10.25 9.09
CA ILE A 8 -10.37 -10.57 7.87
C ILE A 8 -8.86 -10.52 8.14
N TYR A 9 -8.38 -9.47 8.80
CA TYR A 9 -6.96 -9.34 9.17
C TYR A 9 -6.47 -10.51 10.02
N LYS A 10 -7.22 -10.88 11.07
CA LYS A 10 -6.88 -12.05 11.92
C LYS A 10 -6.84 -13.36 11.13
N LEU A 11 -7.82 -13.59 10.25
CA LEU A 11 -7.88 -14.81 9.44
C LEU A 11 -6.72 -14.92 8.42
N ARG A 12 -6.26 -13.79 7.88
CA ARG A 12 -5.24 -13.79 6.82
C ARG A 12 -3.81 -13.77 7.35
N PHE A 13 -3.58 -13.06 8.43
CA PHE A 13 -2.22 -12.65 8.81
C PHE A 13 -1.73 -13.26 10.12
N SER A 14 -2.62 -13.85 10.93
CA SER A 14 -2.23 -14.46 12.20
C SER A 14 -1.14 -15.53 12.04
N GLY A 15 -0.05 -15.39 12.81
CA GLY A 15 1.08 -16.32 12.85
C GLY A 15 2.05 -16.21 11.66
N GLN A 16 1.97 -15.15 10.87
CA GLN A 16 2.88 -14.89 9.75
C GLN A 16 3.57 -13.51 9.83
N GLU A 17 3.35 -12.79 10.90
CA GLU A 17 3.80 -11.40 11.07
C GLU A 17 5.32 -11.26 10.90
N GLU A 18 6.10 -12.07 11.60
CA GLU A 18 7.57 -12.06 11.50
C GLU A 18 8.06 -12.37 10.08
N TYR A 19 7.47 -13.38 9.44
CA TYR A 19 7.83 -13.76 8.08
C TYR A 19 7.50 -12.66 7.07
N ARG A 20 6.35 -12.01 7.19
CA ARG A 20 5.93 -10.91 6.35
C ARG A 20 6.84 -9.70 6.55
N ASN A 21 7.10 -9.33 7.80
CA ASN A 21 8.00 -8.22 8.10
C ASN A 21 9.40 -8.45 7.52
N GLU A 22 9.96 -9.67 7.62
CA GLU A 22 11.26 -9.98 7.01
C GLU A 22 11.25 -9.87 5.48
N ILE A 23 10.17 -10.31 4.82
CA ILE A 23 10.01 -10.10 3.37
C ILE A 23 10.00 -8.62 3.04
N TRP A 24 9.23 -7.82 3.77
CA TRP A 24 9.16 -6.38 3.53
C TRP A 24 10.48 -5.68 3.79
N ARG A 25 11.21 -6.08 4.83
CA ARG A 25 12.56 -5.58 5.09
C ARG A 25 13.51 -5.82 3.91
N ILE A 26 13.43 -7.01 3.30
CA ILE A 26 14.21 -7.35 2.10
C ILE A 26 13.78 -6.50 0.91
N LEU A 27 12.47 -6.36 0.66
CA LEU A 27 11.93 -5.59 -0.46
C LEU A 27 12.26 -4.10 -0.33
N VAL A 28 12.07 -3.53 0.85
CA VAL A 28 12.44 -2.13 1.11
C VAL A 28 13.92 -1.92 0.86
N LYS A 29 14.79 -2.75 1.46
CA LYS A 29 16.25 -2.60 1.34
C LYS A 29 16.75 -2.76 -0.09
N ASN A 30 16.22 -3.72 -0.86
CA ASN A 30 16.80 -4.07 -2.17
C ASN A 30 16.08 -3.43 -3.35
N PHE A 31 14.81 -3.04 -3.17
CA PHE A 31 14.01 -2.51 -4.26
C PHE A 31 13.47 -1.11 -4.00
N PHE A 32 12.70 -0.89 -2.92
CA PHE A 32 11.96 0.35 -2.73
C PHE A 32 12.83 1.52 -2.27
N SER A 33 13.89 1.29 -1.48
CA SER A 33 14.74 2.34 -0.91
C SER A 33 15.33 3.31 -1.93
N LYS A 34 15.53 2.86 -3.17
CA LYS A 34 16.08 3.71 -4.25
C LYS A 34 15.13 4.81 -4.73
N TRP A 35 13.83 4.69 -4.41
CA TRP A 35 12.81 5.69 -4.74
C TRP A 35 12.30 6.49 -3.54
N ILE A 36 12.82 6.19 -2.34
CA ILE A 36 12.45 6.92 -1.12
C ILE A 36 13.51 8.01 -0.89
N PRO A 37 13.18 9.30 -1.08
CA PRO A 37 14.14 10.37 -0.85
C PRO A 37 14.52 10.44 0.63
N ARG A 38 15.76 10.82 0.94
CA ARG A 38 16.16 11.11 2.31
C ARG A 38 15.48 12.39 2.80
N ASP A 39 15.22 12.43 4.10
CA ASP A 39 14.62 13.60 4.77
C ASP A 39 13.26 14.01 4.17
N SER A 40 12.56 13.02 3.56
CA SER A 40 11.25 13.16 2.95
C SER A 40 10.12 12.89 3.93
N THR A 41 8.92 13.38 3.62
CA THR A 41 7.67 13.05 4.31
C THR A 41 6.97 11.95 3.52
N VAL A 42 6.81 10.77 4.12
CA VAL A 42 6.27 9.56 3.47
C VAL A 42 4.96 9.13 4.13
N LEU A 43 3.95 8.90 3.33
CA LEU A 43 2.69 8.30 3.75
C LEU A 43 2.59 6.85 3.25
N ASP A 44 2.32 5.91 4.15
CA ASP A 44 1.86 4.55 3.84
C ASP A 44 0.33 4.54 3.91
N LEU A 45 -0.31 4.47 2.75
CA LEU A 45 -1.76 4.53 2.57
C LEU A 45 -2.36 3.13 2.56
N GLY A 46 -3.23 2.83 3.52
CA GLY A 46 -3.65 1.47 3.84
C GLY A 46 -2.49 0.71 4.50
N CYS A 47 -1.91 1.30 5.55
CA CYS A 47 -0.63 0.84 6.13
C CYS A 47 -0.73 -0.53 6.83
N GLY A 48 -1.93 -1.00 7.16
CA GLY A 48 -2.13 -2.28 7.82
C GLY A 48 -1.26 -2.43 9.07
N TYR A 49 -0.44 -3.47 9.12
CA TYR A 49 0.48 -3.72 10.24
C TYR A 49 1.85 -3.02 10.08
N GLY A 50 1.95 -2.06 9.19
CA GLY A 50 3.13 -1.21 9.05
C GLY A 50 4.35 -1.87 8.42
N GLU A 51 4.19 -2.98 7.71
CA GLU A 51 5.33 -3.74 7.18
C GLU A 51 6.22 -2.93 6.23
N PHE A 52 5.66 -1.97 5.49
CA PHE A 52 6.47 -1.05 4.68
C PHE A 52 7.03 0.08 5.53
N ILE A 53 6.16 0.83 6.23
CA ILE A 53 6.53 2.09 6.88
C ILE A 53 7.51 1.90 8.04
N ASN A 54 7.44 0.76 8.77
CA ASN A 54 8.38 0.44 9.83
C ASN A 54 9.78 0.10 9.31
N ASN A 55 9.91 -0.30 8.04
CA ASN A 55 11.16 -0.71 7.44
C ASN A 55 11.85 0.37 6.62
N ILE A 56 11.30 1.59 6.54
CA ILE A 56 11.96 2.73 5.94
C ILE A 56 12.62 3.62 6.99
N GLU A 57 13.71 4.28 6.62
CA GLU A 57 14.52 5.09 7.52
C GLU A 57 14.77 6.49 6.94
N LYS A 58 15.18 7.42 7.81
CA LYS A 58 15.59 8.79 7.44
C LYS A 58 14.51 9.58 6.69
N CYS A 59 13.27 9.44 7.15
CA CYS A 59 12.12 10.19 6.66
C CYS A 59 11.11 10.42 7.80
N GLU A 60 10.27 11.43 7.65
CA GLU A 60 9.08 11.61 8.45
C GLU A 60 8.04 10.58 7.97
N ARG A 61 7.49 9.79 8.90
CA ARG A 61 6.69 8.60 8.59
C ARG A 61 5.26 8.77 9.07
N HIS A 62 4.32 8.61 8.14
CA HIS A 62 2.89 8.61 8.41
C HIS A 62 2.27 7.31 7.93
N GLY A 63 1.36 6.74 8.72
CA GLY A 63 0.51 5.62 8.32
C GLY A 63 -0.95 6.04 8.34
N MET A 64 -1.74 5.66 7.34
CA MET A 64 -3.18 5.88 7.30
C MET A 64 -3.90 4.55 7.08
N ASP A 65 -4.86 4.25 7.94
CA ASP A 65 -5.71 3.05 7.82
C ASP A 65 -7.05 3.28 8.53
N LEU A 66 -8.09 2.52 8.14
CA LEU A 66 -9.37 2.47 8.87
C LEU A 66 -9.32 1.55 10.08
N ASN A 67 -8.36 0.61 10.12
CA ASN A 67 -8.24 -0.33 11.22
C ASN A 67 -7.45 0.30 12.38
N PRO A 68 -8.08 0.66 13.51
CA PRO A 68 -7.36 1.23 14.64
C PRO A 68 -6.32 0.28 15.25
N ASP A 69 -6.49 -1.04 15.07
CA ASP A 69 -5.51 -2.03 15.54
C ASP A 69 -4.15 -1.89 14.84
N SER A 70 -4.07 -1.17 13.71
CA SER A 70 -2.82 -0.84 13.03
C SER A 70 -1.82 -0.12 13.93
N LEU A 71 -2.31 0.74 14.82
CA LEU A 71 -1.49 1.51 15.77
C LEU A 71 -0.60 0.60 16.66
N ASP A 72 -1.09 -0.59 17.01
CA ASP A 72 -0.38 -1.53 17.88
C ASP A 72 0.87 -2.14 17.20
N TYR A 73 0.95 -2.06 15.87
CA TYR A 73 2.01 -2.65 15.06
C TYR A 73 3.00 -1.60 14.51
N LEU A 74 2.63 -0.33 14.56
CA LEU A 74 3.46 0.75 14.05
C LEU A 74 4.58 1.11 15.03
N ASP A 75 5.76 1.44 14.49
CA ASP A 75 6.83 2.04 15.29
C ASP A 75 6.36 3.34 15.94
N LYS A 76 6.82 3.60 17.16
CA LYS A 76 6.45 4.79 17.95
C LYS A 76 6.73 6.14 17.27
N THR A 77 7.54 6.15 16.24
CA THR A 77 7.90 7.35 15.46
C THR A 77 7.05 7.52 14.20
N VAL A 78 6.13 6.59 13.93
CA VAL A 78 5.15 6.72 12.84
C VAL A 78 3.94 7.47 13.36
N VAL A 79 3.54 8.53 12.68
CA VAL A 79 2.30 9.27 12.99
C VAL A 79 1.14 8.52 12.33
N PHE A 80 0.25 7.98 13.15
CA PHE A 80 -0.91 7.23 12.64
C PHE A 80 -2.14 8.13 12.47
N HIS A 81 -2.83 7.92 11.36
CA HIS A 81 -4.09 8.56 11.01
C HIS A 81 -5.17 7.49 10.83
N GLU A 82 -6.07 7.35 11.81
CA GLU A 82 -7.27 6.51 11.67
C GLU A 82 -8.28 7.27 10.81
N GLN A 83 -8.33 6.97 9.51
CA GLN A 83 -9.11 7.76 8.57
C GLN A 83 -9.52 6.99 7.32
N ASP A 84 -10.73 7.28 6.83
CA ASP A 84 -11.17 6.93 5.48
C ASP A 84 -10.42 7.78 4.46
N CYS A 85 -9.67 7.10 3.59
CA CYS A 85 -8.85 7.75 2.56
C CYS A 85 -9.66 8.47 1.47
N SER A 86 -10.96 8.18 1.32
CA SER A 86 -11.85 8.91 0.41
C SER A 86 -12.37 10.22 1.01
N SER A 87 -12.25 10.39 2.35
CA SER A 87 -12.55 11.65 3.04
C SER A 87 -11.40 12.65 2.92
N PRO A 88 -11.61 13.96 3.19
CA PRO A 88 -10.54 14.96 3.14
C PRO A 88 -9.36 14.60 4.06
N TRP A 89 -8.15 14.63 3.55
CA TRP A 89 -6.94 14.22 4.29
C TRP A 89 -6.46 15.27 5.29
N PRO A 90 -5.84 14.87 6.41
CA PRO A 90 -5.28 15.78 7.40
C PRO A 90 -3.95 16.41 6.96
N PHE A 91 -3.52 16.16 5.74
CA PHE A 91 -2.26 16.67 5.19
C PHE A 91 -2.48 18.02 4.50
N PRO A 92 -1.61 19.01 4.76
CA PRO A 92 -1.60 20.23 3.98
C PRO A 92 -1.35 19.95 2.50
N LYS A 93 -1.80 20.86 1.65
CA LYS A 93 -1.44 20.84 0.24
C LYS A 93 0.09 20.90 0.09
N ASP A 94 0.62 20.16 -0.89
CA ASP A 94 2.06 20.14 -1.22
C ASP A 94 2.96 19.77 -0.02
N SER A 95 2.56 18.80 0.83
CA SER A 95 3.29 18.40 2.05
C SER A 95 4.00 17.04 1.96
N LEU A 96 3.51 16.12 1.12
CA LEU A 96 4.07 14.77 1.00
C LEU A 96 5.05 14.64 -0.16
N ASP A 97 6.17 13.99 0.07
CA ASP A 97 7.16 13.65 -0.96
C ASP A 97 6.85 12.32 -1.64
N LEU A 98 6.36 11.35 -0.86
CA LEU A 98 6.02 10.02 -1.34
C LEU A 98 4.75 9.51 -0.66
N ILE A 99 3.85 8.96 -1.46
CA ILE A 99 2.73 8.15 -0.99
C ILE A 99 2.98 6.73 -1.48
N PHE A 100 3.06 5.78 -0.54
CA PHE A 100 3.15 4.36 -0.83
C PHE A 100 1.81 3.69 -0.53
N THR A 101 1.44 2.69 -1.31
CA THR A 101 0.29 1.83 -1.02
C THR A 101 0.51 0.43 -1.56
N SER A 102 0.05 -0.57 -0.83
CA SER A 102 0.24 -1.97 -1.22
C SER A 102 -0.96 -2.83 -0.86
N ASN A 103 -1.54 -3.48 -1.87
CA ASN A 103 -2.70 -4.37 -1.70
C ASN A 103 -3.82 -3.70 -0.89
N PHE A 104 -4.19 -2.50 -1.29
CA PHE A 104 -5.15 -1.66 -0.60
C PHE A 104 -6.29 -1.18 -1.51
N PHE A 105 -5.99 -0.73 -2.73
CA PHE A 105 -7.01 -0.15 -3.62
C PHE A 105 -8.13 -1.13 -3.99
N GLU A 106 -7.83 -2.42 -4.03
CA GLU A 106 -8.81 -3.48 -4.27
C GLU A 106 -9.87 -3.60 -3.18
N HIS A 107 -9.59 -3.11 -1.98
CA HIS A 107 -10.47 -3.16 -0.82
C HIS A 107 -11.38 -1.94 -0.68
N LEU A 108 -11.17 -0.90 -1.49
CA LEU A 108 -12.04 0.26 -1.49
C LEU A 108 -13.45 -0.14 -1.97
N PRO A 109 -14.52 0.50 -1.45
CA PRO A 109 -15.88 0.06 -1.73
C PRO A 109 -16.26 0.12 -3.21
N ASP A 110 -15.70 1.09 -3.93
CA ASP A 110 -15.97 1.30 -5.35
C ASP A 110 -14.91 2.20 -6.02
N LYS A 111 -15.07 2.40 -7.33
CA LYS A 111 -14.21 3.26 -8.13
C LYS A 111 -14.33 4.76 -7.78
N MET A 112 -15.44 5.18 -7.21
CA MET A 112 -15.61 6.59 -6.82
C MET A 112 -14.79 6.91 -5.58
N ALA A 113 -14.77 5.99 -4.59
CA ALA A 113 -13.89 6.09 -3.42
C ALA A 113 -12.41 6.09 -3.83
N LEU A 114 -12.02 5.22 -4.77
CA LEU A 114 -10.67 5.20 -5.31
C LEU A 114 -10.32 6.52 -6.03
N ASN A 115 -11.21 7.01 -6.89
CA ASN A 115 -11.00 8.28 -7.59
C ASN A 115 -10.81 9.45 -6.61
N GLN A 116 -11.63 9.53 -5.55
CA GLN A 116 -11.50 10.55 -4.53
C GLN A 116 -10.19 10.40 -3.73
N THR A 117 -9.78 9.16 -3.44
CA THR A 117 -8.50 8.87 -2.79
C THR A 117 -7.32 9.39 -3.62
N ILE A 118 -7.32 9.18 -4.94
CA ILE A 118 -6.26 9.70 -5.82
C ILE A 118 -6.30 11.22 -5.90
N ALA A 119 -7.48 11.84 -5.90
CA ALA A 119 -7.62 13.31 -5.84
C ALA A 119 -6.99 13.88 -4.56
N ASN A 120 -7.27 13.28 -3.40
CA ASN A 120 -6.69 13.66 -2.11
C ASN A 120 -5.16 13.48 -2.11
N ALA A 121 -4.68 12.33 -2.62
CA ALA A 121 -3.26 12.04 -2.77
C ALA A 121 -2.56 13.11 -3.63
N LYS A 122 -3.12 13.42 -4.80
CA LYS A 122 -2.59 14.45 -5.70
C LYS A 122 -2.52 15.83 -5.03
N ALA A 123 -3.56 16.20 -4.27
CA ALA A 123 -3.60 17.49 -3.58
C ALA A 123 -2.52 17.61 -2.48
N SER A 124 -2.20 16.50 -1.82
CA SER A 124 -1.21 16.47 -0.74
C SER A 124 0.24 16.33 -1.22
N LEU A 125 0.46 15.85 -2.46
CA LEU A 125 1.79 15.68 -3.02
C LEU A 125 2.46 17.01 -3.34
N LYS A 126 3.72 17.14 -2.96
CA LYS A 126 4.61 18.21 -3.43
C LYS A 126 4.80 18.15 -4.95
N LYS A 127 5.19 19.25 -5.54
CA LYS A 127 5.66 19.25 -6.93
C LYS A 127 6.89 18.34 -7.05
N GLY A 128 6.80 17.32 -7.91
CA GLY A 128 7.82 16.29 -8.06
C GLY A 128 7.71 15.14 -7.05
N GLY A 129 6.75 15.18 -6.15
CA GLY A 129 6.39 14.04 -5.31
C GLY A 129 5.78 12.90 -6.13
N ALA A 130 5.77 11.68 -5.57
CA ALA A 130 5.36 10.48 -6.28
C ALA A 130 4.34 9.64 -5.51
N ILE A 131 3.53 8.88 -6.25
CA ILE A 131 2.74 7.75 -5.73
C ILE A 131 3.40 6.46 -6.19
N MET A 132 3.63 5.54 -5.26
CA MET A 132 4.11 4.20 -5.53
C MET A 132 3.02 3.20 -5.12
N ALA A 133 2.35 2.61 -6.10
CA ALA A 133 1.25 1.69 -5.88
C ALA A 133 1.62 0.26 -6.26
N LEU A 134 1.32 -0.68 -5.39
CA LEU A 134 1.47 -2.12 -5.58
C LEU A 134 0.11 -2.79 -5.31
N GLY A 135 -0.33 -3.68 -6.19
CA GLY A 135 -1.60 -4.38 -6.01
C GLY A 135 -1.79 -5.56 -6.96
N PRO A 136 -2.88 -6.31 -6.80
CA PRO A 136 -3.21 -7.44 -7.67
C PRO A 136 -3.57 -6.95 -9.08
N ASN A 137 -2.81 -7.39 -10.06
CA ASN A 137 -3.08 -7.11 -11.47
C ASN A 137 -4.01 -8.19 -12.07
N ILE A 138 -5.28 -7.84 -12.29
CA ILE A 138 -6.27 -8.80 -12.81
C ILE A 138 -5.90 -9.42 -14.17
N SER A 139 -5.13 -8.69 -15.00
CA SER A 139 -4.64 -9.20 -16.28
C SER A 139 -3.69 -10.41 -16.14
N CYS A 140 -3.17 -10.64 -14.92
CA CYS A 140 -2.23 -11.71 -14.62
C CYS A 140 -2.81 -12.81 -13.71
N LEU A 141 -4.06 -12.72 -13.27
CA LEU A 141 -4.60 -13.55 -12.19
C LEU A 141 -5.58 -14.64 -12.62
N ASN A 142 -6.02 -14.65 -13.87
CA ASN A 142 -6.96 -15.67 -14.40
C ASN A 142 -8.16 -15.95 -13.47
N GLY A 143 -8.81 -14.90 -12.97
CA GLY A 143 -9.97 -15.00 -12.06
C GLY A 143 -9.63 -15.17 -10.57
N ARG A 144 -8.39 -15.48 -10.20
CA ARG A 144 -7.97 -15.64 -8.80
C ARG A 144 -8.06 -14.37 -7.96
N TYR A 145 -8.30 -13.23 -8.59
CA TYR A 145 -8.61 -11.97 -7.92
C TYR A 145 -9.82 -12.14 -6.98
N TRP A 146 -10.80 -12.92 -7.37
CA TRP A 146 -12.05 -13.15 -6.63
C TRP A 146 -11.94 -14.24 -5.54
N ASP A 147 -10.76 -14.77 -5.29
CA ASP A 147 -10.51 -15.69 -4.17
C ASP A 147 -10.62 -14.98 -2.79
N PHE A 148 -10.70 -13.65 -2.78
CA PHE A 148 -10.82 -12.82 -1.59
C PHE A 148 -12.17 -12.10 -1.55
N TRP A 149 -12.88 -12.27 -0.45
CA TRP A 149 -14.24 -11.76 -0.25
C TRP A 149 -14.34 -10.23 -0.31
N ASP A 150 -13.33 -9.53 0.18
CA ASP A 150 -13.26 -8.07 0.33
C ASP A 150 -12.54 -7.36 -0.83
N HIS A 151 -12.40 -8.02 -1.97
CA HIS A 151 -11.95 -7.38 -3.19
C HIS A 151 -13.17 -6.81 -3.94
N HIS A 152 -13.24 -5.51 -4.07
CA HIS A 152 -14.34 -4.79 -4.72
C HIS A 152 -13.91 -4.09 -6.01
N VAL A 153 -12.68 -3.53 -6.04
CA VAL A 153 -12.19 -2.76 -7.19
C VAL A 153 -11.12 -3.55 -7.95
N ALA A 154 -11.54 -4.19 -9.03
CA ALA A 154 -10.64 -4.96 -9.89
C ALA A 154 -9.86 -4.03 -10.83
N LEU A 155 -8.52 -4.02 -10.69
CA LEU A 155 -7.61 -3.16 -11.45
C LEU A 155 -6.60 -3.98 -12.26
N SER A 156 -6.36 -3.56 -13.49
CA SER A 156 -5.16 -3.90 -14.23
C SER A 156 -4.11 -2.79 -14.08
N HIS A 157 -2.87 -3.05 -14.46
CA HIS A 157 -1.85 -2.01 -14.51
C HIS A 157 -2.21 -0.90 -15.49
N GLU A 158 -2.93 -1.21 -16.58
CA GLU A 158 -3.42 -0.22 -17.55
C GLU A 158 -4.53 0.65 -16.95
N SER A 159 -5.55 0.05 -16.32
CA SER A 159 -6.65 0.84 -15.73
C SER A 159 -6.22 1.70 -14.54
N LEU A 160 -5.19 1.27 -13.79
CA LEU A 160 -4.62 2.09 -12.74
C LEU A 160 -3.77 3.24 -13.32
N ALA A 161 -3.02 2.98 -14.39
CA ALA A 161 -2.29 4.02 -15.11
C ALA A 161 -3.23 5.08 -15.68
N GLU A 162 -4.31 4.67 -16.35
CA GLU A 162 -5.36 5.57 -16.85
C GLU A 162 -5.94 6.45 -15.74
N LEU A 163 -6.24 5.88 -14.56
CA LEU A 163 -6.73 6.64 -13.41
C LEU A 163 -5.72 7.68 -12.93
N PHE A 164 -4.44 7.35 -12.86
CA PHE A 164 -3.40 8.31 -12.50
C PHE A 164 -3.28 9.44 -13.54
N GLU A 165 -3.35 9.13 -14.84
CA GLU A 165 -3.30 10.11 -15.92
C GLU A 165 -4.51 11.05 -15.91
N ILE A 166 -5.73 10.57 -15.57
CA ILE A 166 -6.93 11.42 -15.37
C ILE A 166 -6.68 12.49 -14.30
N HIS A 167 -5.82 12.19 -13.31
CA HIS A 167 -5.43 13.13 -12.25
C HIS A 167 -4.12 13.89 -12.56
N ASP A 168 -3.70 13.99 -13.83
CA ASP A 168 -2.46 14.65 -14.24
C ASP A 168 -1.20 14.10 -13.57
N LEU A 169 -1.19 12.81 -13.19
CA LEU A 169 -0.04 12.11 -12.67
C LEU A 169 0.64 11.36 -13.82
N LYS A 170 1.91 11.67 -14.05
CA LYS A 170 2.71 11.01 -15.08
C LYS A 170 3.17 9.64 -14.63
N ILE A 171 3.03 8.62 -15.47
CA ILE A 171 3.56 7.28 -15.20
C ILE A 171 5.06 7.25 -15.48
N GLU A 172 5.85 7.18 -14.42
CA GLU A 172 7.32 7.05 -14.52
C GLU A 172 7.75 5.60 -14.77
N LYS A 173 7.02 4.64 -14.18
CA LYS A 173 7.32 3.22 -14.30
C LYS A 173 6.10 2.37 -14.03
N ALA A 174 5.88 1.36 -14.88
CA ALA A 174 4.90 0.31 -14.66
C ALA A 174 5.57 -1.08 -14.74
N ILE A 175 5.28 -1.94 -13.76
CA ILE A 175 5.75 -3.33 -13.71
C ILE A 175 4.53 -4.23 -13.58
N ALA A 176 4.07 -4.80 -14.69
CA ALA A 176 2.84 -5.58 -14.74
C ALA A 176 2.89 -6.88 -13.89
N ARG A 177 4.10 -7.41 -13.65
CA ARG A 177 4.36 -8.61 -12.84
C ARG A 177 5.56 -8.38 -11.95
N PHE A 178 5.31 -8.10 -10.66
CA PHE A 178 6.37 -7.81 -9.70
C PHE A 178 6.56 -8.94 -8.68
N LEU A 179 5.53 -9.31 -7.95
CA LEU A 179 5.58 -10.36 -6.91
C LEU A 179 4.57 -11.47 -7.21
N PRO A 180 4.79 -12.69 -6.67
CA PRO A 180 3.77 -13.73 -6.71
C PRO A 180 2.52 -13.25 -5.98
N TYR A 181 1.36 -13.36 -6.62
CA TYR A 181 0.08 -12.86 -6.11
C TYR A 181 -0.30 -13.35 -4.71
N ASN A 182 0.01 -14.57 -4.35
CA ASN A 182 -0.48 -15.13 -3.09
C ASN A 182 0.66 -15.38 -2.11
N MET A 183 0.85 -14.44 -1.17
CA MET A 183 1.79 -14.62 -0.04
C MET A 183 1.10 -15.06 1.26
N THR A 184 -0.24 -15.06 1.32
CA THR A 184 -1.00 -15.32 2.56
C THR A 184 -1.31 -16.80 2.80
N ARG A 185 -1.40 -17.61 1.73
CA ARG A 185 -1.78 -19.04 1.81
C ARG A 185 -0.72 -20.01 1.30
N VAL A 186 0.44 -19.51 0.89
CA VAL A 186 1.52 -20.32 0.31
C VAL A 186 2.54 -20.69 1.39
N LYS A 187 3.11 -21.90 1.28
CA LYS A 187 4.28 -22.32 2.09
C LYS A 187 5.33 -21.22 2.06
N LYS A 188 5.88 -20.87 3.24
CA LYS A 188 6.97 -19.89 3.38
C LYS A 188 8.03 -20.13 2.33
N ARG A 189 8.33 -19.14 1.50
CA ARG A 189 9.38 -19.22 0.49
C ARG A 189 10.74 -18.89 1.12
N PRO A 190 11.82 -19.53 0.71
CA PRO A 190 13.15 -19.15 1.17
C PRO A 190 13.46 -17.70 0.81
N PHE A 191 14.04 -16.96 1.76
CA PHE A 191 14.32 -15.52 1.60
C PHE A 191 15.28 -15.21 0.43
N PHE A 192 16.14 -16.15 0.02
CA PHE A 192 17.02 -15.94 -1.13
C PHE A 192 16.24 -15.76 -2.45
N LEU A 193 15.04 -16.37 -2.58
CA LEU A 193 14.18 -16.17 -3.74
C LEU A 193 13.54 -14.76 -3.76
N VAL A 194 13.33 -14.17 -2.59
CA VAL A 194 12.82 -12.78 -2.50
C VAL A 194 13.92 -11.78 -2.86
N LYS A 195 15.19 -12.09 -2.60
CA LYS A 195 16.34 -11.25 -2.97
C LYS A 195 16.67 -11.24 -4.46
N ALA A 196 16.12 -12.18 -5.22
CA ALA A 196 16.35 -12.28 -6.67
C ALA A 196 15.43 -11.35 -7.51
N TYR A 197 14.51 -10.67 -6.84
CA TYR A 197 13.69 -9.61 -7.42
C TYR A 197 14.35 -8.25 -7.20
#